data_5fa84fef38688fde6108bcbb848f629f
#
_entry.id   5fa84fef38688fde6108bcbb848f629f
#
_cell.length_a   1.000
_cell.length_b   1.000
_cell.length_c   1.000
_cell.angle_alpha   90.00
_cell.angle_beta   90.00
_cell.angle_gamma   90.00
#
_symmetry.space_group_name_H-M   'P 1'
#
loop_
_entity.id
_entity.type
_entity.pdbx_description
1 polymer ?
#
loop_
_entity_poly.entity_id
_entity_poly.type
_entity_poly.pdbx_seq_one_letter_code
_entity_poly.pdbx_strand_id
1 'polypeptide(L)'
;MRFSIPSKFLLSCLLFLSTAMAFSQAIKVEVVQKDGQWQLTRGGEPYYIKGAGGDTHLDELVAAGGNSIRTWSADGAQEVLDRAHAHGLTVMFGLWVQHERHGYDYDNEAANRAQLDYFTSVVKKYKDHPALLMWSIGNEVDLFYSNTKVWDVVQDIAKMVHEVDPNHPTTTVTAGLDPVEVKLVQQQAPDIDIYSINTYGEVCIIKDLIRTAGWEKAYIVAEWGPDGHWEVAKTRWSSPVEQTSHEKALSYSSRYNDCILPDTEKCIGSYVFLWGQKQETTATWYGLFSMKGQSTEVIDYVAHGWTGKWPTNRAPSLDSLSLNNQQKGEDIYLIAEEMYSANVFASDDQNKIKYSYKIYPESVDTKSGGDLEKEPPAMPGLIKKKSQNQVEFRAPKEEGGYRLFVYVTDNEDKIAYANIPFYVNPRKEGMPQSTPVKLKTRKLTVPQ
;
A
#
# COMPACT_ATOMS: atom_id res chain seq x y z
N MET A 1 7.04 92.60 -0.14
CA MET A 1 7.35 91.26 0.41
C MET A 1 6.75 90.24 -0.49
N ARG A 2 7.60 89.51 -1.27
CA ARG A 2 7.18 88.39 -2.16
C ARG A 2 7.62 87.14 -1.50
N PHE A 3 6.68 86.28 -1.13
CA PHE A 3 6.94 84.86 -0.69
C PHE A 3 6.87 83.99 -1.88
N SER A 4 7.96 83.28 -2.21
CA SER A 4 8.06 82.25 -3.19
C SER A 4 7.86 80.88 -2.50
N ILE A 5 6.95 80.11 -3.02
CA ILE A 5 6.68 78.69 -2.59
C ILE A 5 7.53 77.73 -3.48
N PRO A 6 8.34 76.84 -2.93
CA PRO A 6 9.06 75.88 -3.73
C PRO A 6 8.16 74.71 -4.02
N SER A 7 8.05 74.40 -5.31
CA SER A 7 7.42 73.21 -5.86
C SER A 7 8.17 71.92 -5.45
N LYS A 8 7.54 71.03 -4.67
CA LYS A 8 8.04 69.69 -4.42
C LYS A 8 7.59 68.75 -5.53
N PHE A 9 8.52 68.31 -6.34
CA PHE A 9 8.34 67.22 -7.28
C PHE A 9 8.09 65.91 -6.48
N LEU A 10 6.89 65.35 -6.59
CA LEU A 10 6.59 64.01 -6.10
C LEU A 10 6.97 63.02 -7.21
N LEU A 11 8.11 62.39 -7.05
CA LEU A 11 8.54 61.28 -7.93
C LEU A 11 7.83 60.01 -7.45
N SER A 12 6.73 59.64 -8.13
CA SER A 12 5.98 58.40 -7.87
C SER A 12 6.72 57.26 -8.52
N CYS A 13 7.48 56.48 -7.76
CA CYS A 13 8.02 55.19 -8.20
C CYS A 13 6.88 54.18 -8.27
N LEU A 14 6.34 53.94 -9.48
CA LEU A 14 5.54 52.79 -9.77
C LEU A 14 6.47 51.53 -9.77
N LEU A 15 6.50 50.79 -8.68
CA LEU A 15 7.01 49.42 -8.65
C LEU A 15 6.02 48.55 -9.46
N PHE A 16 6.37 48.24 -10.70
CA PHE A 16 5.78 47.11 -11.39
C PHE A 16 6.22 45.85 -10.69
N LEU A 17 5.39 45.28 -9.82
CA LEU A 17 5.49 43.89 -9.44
C LEU A 17 5.09 43.05 -10.69
N SER A 18 6.07 42.73 -11.52
CA SER A 18 5.92 41.65 -12.44
C SER A 18 5.86 40.34 -11.62
N THR A 19 4.63 39.86 -11.36
CA THR A 19 4.43 38.45 -11.00
C THR A 19 4.92 37.63 -12.20
N ALA A 20 6.20 37.28 -12.19
CA ALA A 20 6.68 36.22 -13.03
C ALA A 20 5.86 34.99 -12.60
N MET A 21 4.91 34.54 -13.44
CA MET A 21 4.44 33.18 -13.41
C MET A 21 5.71 32.35 -13.65
N ALA A 22 6.27 31.82 -12.57
CA ALA A 22 7.30 30.81 -12.68
C ALA A 22 6.60 29.61 -13.34
N PHE A 23 6.74 29.50 -14.66
CA PHE A 23 6.47 28.23 -15.33
C PHE A 23 7.37 27.23 -14.62
N SER A 24 6.77 26.34 -13.87
CA SER A 24 7.51 25.23 -13.26
C SER A 24 8.16 24.46 -14.38
N GLN A 25 9.48 24.48 -14.39
CA GLN A 25 10.25 23.73 -15.36
C GLN A 25 10.38 22.29 -14.86
N ALA A 26 10.19 21.33 -15.75
CA ALA A 26 10.43 19.93 -15.44
C ALA A 26 11.79 19.73 -14.77
N ILE A 27 11.83 18.96 -13.70
CA ILE A 27 13.09 18.57 -13.06
C ILE A 27 13.52 17.26 -13.70
N LYS A 28 14.59 17.29 -14.49
CA LYS A 28 15.07 16.11 -15.23
C LYS A 28 15.34 14.94 -14.29
N VAL A 29 14.81 13.77 -14.65
CA VAL A 29 15.02 12.49 -13.97
C VAL A 29 15.67 11.53 -14.94
N GLU A 30 16.77 10.91 -14.53
CA GLU A 30 17.53 10.01 -15.39
C GLU A 30 17.86 8.70 -14.67
N VAL A 31 17.82 7.60 -15.42
CA VAL A 31 18.32 6.31 -14.98
C VAL A 31 19.72 6.14 -15.53
N VAL A 32 20.72 6.15 -14.68
CA VAL A 32 22.13 6.11 -15.08
C VAL A 32 22.84 4.92 -14.45
N GLN A 33 23.87 4.42 -15.14
CA GLN A 33 24.77 3.42 -14.56
C GLN A 33 26.09 4.09 -14.17
N LYS A 34 26.46 3.96 -12.90
CA LYS A 34 27.70 4.50 -12.35
C LYS A 34 28.40 3.43 -11.51
N ASP A 35 29.67 3.18 -11.78
CA ASP A 35 30.49 2.20 -11.06
C ASP A 35 29.86 0.79 -10.98
N GLY A 36 29.14 0.38 -12.03
CA GLY A 36 28.43 -0.89 -12.12
C GLY A 36 27.06 -0.93 -11.40
N GLN A 37 26.63 0.17 -10.79
CA GLN A 37 25.35 0.29 -10.11
C GLN A 37 24.38 1.16 -10.88
N TRP A 38 23.12 0.76 -10.94
CA TRP A 38 22.04 1.59 -11.46
C TRP A 38 21.59 2.60 -10.42
N GLN A 39 21.39 3.82 -10.85
CA GLN A 39 20.94 4.93 -10.00
C GLN A 39 19.88 5.74 -10.71
N LEU A 40 18.91 6.20 -9.95
CA LEU A 40 18.02 7.28 -10.37
C LEU A 40 18.66 8.61 -9.95
N THR A 41 18.67 9.58 -10.84
CA THR A 41 19.05 10.96 -10.52
C THR A 41 17.89 11.90 -10.78
N ARG A 42 17.74 12.94 -9.96
CA ARG A 42 16.73 14.00 -10.13
C ARG A 42 17.41 15.36 -10.02
N GLY A 43 17.34 16.15 -11.10
CA GLY A 43 18.07 17.41 -11.18
C GLY A 43 19.60 17.23 -11.11
N GLY A 44 20.10 16.06 -11.50
CA GLY A 44 21.52 15.69 -11.44
C GLY A 44 21.97 15.08 -10.10
N GLU A 45 21.15 15.09 -9.07
CA GLU A 45 21.46 14.54 -7.73
C GLU A 45 20.93 13.11 -7.59
N PRO A 46 21.66 12.22 -6.91
CA PRO A 46 21.20 10.85 -6.63
C PRO A 46 19.86 10.83 -5.91
N TYR A 47 18.96 9.97 -6.35
CA TYR A 47 17.62 9.85 -5.79
C TYR A 47 17.24 8.38 -5.57
N TYR A 48 17.19 7.94 -4.31
CA TYR A 48 16.70 6.60 -3.95
C TYR A 48 15.25 6.70 -3.50
N ILE A 49 14.36 5.91 -4.09
CA ILE A 49 12.93 5.97 -3.82
C ILE A 49 12.62 5.32 -2.47
N LYS A 50 12.11 6.10 -1.53
CA LYS A 50 11.46 5.70 -0.29
C LYS A 50 9.99 6.04 -0.44
N GLY A 51 9.26 5.18 -1.15
CA GLY A 51 7.94 5.50 -1.66
C GLY A 51 6.80 4.78 -0.95
N ALA A 52 5.60 5.29 -1.19
CA ALA A 52 4.35 4.71 -0.73
C ALA A 52 3.30 4.70 -1.84
N GLY A 53 2.58 3.58 -2.00
CA GLY A 53 1.44 3.47 -2.90
C GLY A 53 0.20 4.13 -2.30
N GLY A 54 -0.33 5.16 -2.95
CA GLY A 54 -1.46 5.96 -2.48
C GLY A 54 -1.10 7.44 -2.35
N ASP A 55 -2.11 8.28 -2.13
CA ASP A 55 -2.01 9.74 -2.12
C ASP A 55 -2.67 10.40 -0.91
N THR A 56 -2.92 9.63 0.14
CA THR A 56 -3.45 10.09 1.43
C THR A 56 -2.35 10.20 2.49
N HIS A 57 -2.61 10.87 3.61
CA HIS A 57 -1.68 10.93 4.76
C HIS A 57 -0.25 11.36 4.38
N LEU A 58 -0.12 12.40 3.54
CA LEU A 58 1.18 12.83 3.00
C LEU A 58 2.09 13.43 4.09
N ASP A 59 1.52 14.09 5.10
CA ASP A 59 2.29 14.59 6.25
C ASP A 59 2.96 13.46 7.01
N GLU A 60 2.24 12.36 7.25
CA GLU A 60 2.76 11.16 7.90
C GLU A 60 3.82 10.47 7.04
N LEU A 61 3.67 10.48 5.70
CA LEU A 61 4.67 9.95 4.80
C LEU A 61 5.99 10.72 4.89
N VAL A 62 5.91 12.05 4.87
CA VAL A 62 7.10 12.92 5.03
C VAL A 62 7.72 12.71 6.41
N ALA A 63 6.90 12.67 7.48
CA ALA A 63 7.37 12.43 8.85
C ALA A 63 8.05 11.06 8.99
N ALA A 64 7.59 10.04 8.27
CA ALA A 64 8.22 8.72 8.19
C ALA A 64 9.53 8.71 7.38
N GLY A 65 9.88 9.80 6.69
CA GLY A 65 11.08 9.90 5.84
C GLY A 65 10.86 9.44 4.40
N GLY A 66 9.61 9.30 3.96
CA GLY A 66 9.24 9.03 2.58
C GLY A 66 9.50 10.26 1.68
N ASN A 67 9.75 10.00 0.40
CA ASN A 67 10.07 11.04 -0.59
C ASN A 67 9.26 10.93 -1.89
N SER A 68 8.46 9.88 -2.04
CA SER A 68 7.70 9.64 -3.28
C SER A 68 6.37 8.95 -3.00
N ILE A 69 5.36 9.24 -3.81
CA ILE A 69 4.12 8.48 -3.87
C ILE A 69 3.97 7.80 -5.24
N ARG A 70 3.13 6.77 -5.28
CA ARG A 70 2.73 6.10 -6.52
C ARG A 70 1.22 6.20 -6.69
N THR A 71 0.81 6.54 -7.92
CA THR A 71 -0.59 6.48 -8.38
C THR A 71 -0.74 5.42 -9.47
N TRP A 72 -1.98 5.01 -9.73
CA TRP A 72 -2.29 3.97 -10.74
C TRP A 72 -2.97 4.55 -11.98
N SER A 73 -3.61 5.72 -11.85
CA SER A 73 -4.33 6.38 -12.93
C SER A 73 -4.10 7.88 -12.94
N ALA A 74 -4.59 8.54 -13.98
CA ALA A 74 -4.57 9.99 -14.13
C ALA A 74 -5.78 10.69 -13.47
N ASP A 75 -6.61 9.97 -12.72
CA ASP A 75 -7.77 10.54 -12.05
C ASP A 75 -7.34 11.52 -10.95
N GLY A 76 -7.90 12.72 -10.96
CA GLY A 76 -7.52 13.76 -9.99
C GLY A 76 -6.07 14.23 -10.07
N ALA A 77 -5.36 13.95 -11.17
CA ALA A 77 -3.92 14.12 -11.33
C ALA A 77 -3.38 15.49 -10.90
N GLN A 78 -4.06 16.57 -11.28
CA GLN A 78 -3.60 17.92 -10.91
C GLN A 78 -3.53 18.10 -9.41
N GLU A 79 -4.60 17.74 -8.71
CA GLU A 79 -4.66 17.87 -7.24
C GLU A 79 -3.62 16.98 -6.54
N VAL A 80 -3.46 15.75 -7.02
CA VAL A 80 -2.47 14.80 -6.46
C VAL A 80 -1.04 15.33 -6.63
N LEU A 81 -0.70 15.79 -7.84
CA LEU A 81 0.63 16.34 -8.13
C LEU A 81 0.90 17.61 -7.32
N ASP A 82 -0.07 18.54 -7.24
CA ASP A 82 0.06 19.78 -6.47
C ASP A 82 0.24 19.49 -4.98
N ARG A 83 -0.54 18.56 -4.40
CA ARG A 83 -0.41 18.14 -3.01
C ARG A 83 0.95 17.47 -2.74
N ALA A 84 1.37 16.55 -3.60
CA ALA A 84 2.67 15.91 -3.47
C ALA A 84 3.81 16.94 -3.51
N HIS A 85 3.75 17.90 -4.46
CA HIS A 85 4.72 19.00 -4.55
C HIS A 85 4.76 19.86 -3.29
N ALA A 86 3.60 20.23 -2.75
CA ALA A 86 3.49 21.03 -1.53
C ALA A 86 4.14 20.34 -0.32
N HIS A 87 4.18 19.02 -0.30
CA HIS A 87 4.85 18.22 0.74
C HIS A 87 6.30 17.84 0.40
N GLY A 88 6.85 18.33 -0.72
CA GLY A 88 8.20 17.98 -1.17
C GLY A 88 8.34 16.54 -1.68
N LEU A 89 7.22 15.88 -1.98
CA LEU A 89 7.17 14.52 -2.50
C LEU A 89 7.19 14.51 -4.03
N THR A 90 7.71 13.43 -4.60
CA THR A 90 7.59 13.13 -6.03
C THR A 90 6.48 12.12 -6.29
N VAL A 91 6.13 11.95 -7.56
CA VAL A 91 5.06 11.05 -7.99
C VAL A 91 5.54 10.12 -9.11
N MET A 92 5.51 8.82 -8.86
CA MET A 92 5.47 7.80 -9.91
C MET A 92 4.05 7.78 -10.45
N PHE A 93 3.84 8.38 -11.62
CA PHE A 93 2.54 8.69 -12.14
C PHE A 93 1.98 7.56 -13.00
N GLY A 94 0.85 7.00 -12.61
CA GLY A 94 0.20 5.88 -13.30
C GLY A 94 -0.57 6.29 -14.55
N LEU A 95 -0.32 5.60 -15.65
CA LEU A 95 -1.12 5.57 -16.85
C LEU A 95 -1.84 4.21 -16.89
N TRP A 96 -3.12 4.19 -16.51
CA TRP A 96 -3.91 2.96 -16.38
C TRP A 96 -4.20 2.35 -17.75
N VAL A 97 -3.34 1.45 -18.20
CA VAL A 97 -3.59 0.64 -19.39
C VAL A 97 -4.73 -0.34 -19.10
N GLN A 98 -5.73 -0.39 -19.97
CA GLN A 98 -6.92 -1.24 -19.78
C GLN A 98 -6.54 -2.72 -19.79
N HIS A 99 -7.16 -3.52 -18.91
CA HIS A 99 -6.82 -4.94 -18.75
C HIS A 99 -7.69 -5.87 -19.58
N GLU A 100 -7.09 -6.91 -20.15
CA GLU A 100 -7.82 -8.00 -20.83
C GLU A 100 -8.80 -8.69 -19.86
N ARG A 101 -8.43 -8.88 -18.60
CA ARG A 101 -9.31 -9.44 -17.55
C ARG A 101 -10.58 -8.62 -17.30
N HIS A 102 -10.61 -7.36 -17.70
CA HIS A 102 -11.77 -6.47 -17.66
C HIS A 102 -12.48 -6.36 -19.02
N GLY A 103 -12.10 -7.21 -19.99
CA GLY A 103 -12.73 -7.28 -21.31
C GLY A 103 -12.13 -6.37 -22.36
N TYR A 104 -10.93 -5.80 -22.12
CA TYR A 104 -10.23 -5.04 -23.15
C TYR A 104 -9.64 -5.96 -24.21
N ASP A 105 -9.80 -5.59 -25.48
CA ASP A 105 -9.33 -6.34 -26.63
C ASP A 105 -8.14 -5.62 -27.30
N TYR A 106 -6.95 -6.16 -27.13
CA TYR A 106 -5.71 -5.62 -27.72
C TYR A 106 -5.60 -5.83 -29.24
N ASP A 107 -6.45 -6.65 -29.85
CA ASP A 107 -6.57 -6.74 -31.30
C ASP A 107 -7.39 -5.58 -31.89
N ASN A 108 -8.08 -4.80 -31.07
CA ASN A 108 -8.84 -3.63 -31.49
C ASN A 108 -7.92 -2.41 -31.63
N GLU A 109 -7.36 -2.21 -32.84
CA GLU A 109 -6.44 -1.10 -33.14
C GLU A 109 -7.07 0.29 -32.88
N ALA A 110 -8.37 0.45 -33.08
CA ALA A 110 -9.05 1.72 -32.85
C ALA A 110 -9.11 2.04 -31.32
N ALA A 111 -9.35 1.04 -30.48
CA ALA A 111 -9.32 1.19 -29.02
C ALA A 111 -7.90 1.50 -28.54
N ASN A 112 -6.89 0.79 -29.06
CA ASN A 112 -5.47 1.05 -28.71
C ASN A 112 -5.07 2.48 -29.11
N ARG A 113 -5.47 2.94 -30.28
CA ARG A 113 -5.23 4.32 -30.72
C ARG A 113 -5.90 5.35 -29.82
N ALA A 114 -7.15 5.14 -29.46
CA ALA A 114 -7.88 6.04 -28.58
C ALA A 114 -7.22 6.13 -27.18
N GLN A 115 -6.74 5.00 -26.64
CA GLN A 115 -6.01 4.97 -25.38
C GLN A 115 -4.67 5.72 -25.49
N LEU A 116 -3.90 5.53 -26.55
CA LEU A 116 -2.65 6.25 -26.82
C LEU A 116 -2.87 7.76 -26.94
N ASP A 117 -3.92 8.19 -27.68
CA ASP A 117 -4.26 9.61 -27.83
C ASP A 117 -4.64 10.24 -26.49
N TYR A 118 -5.39 9.53 -25.65
CA TYR A 118 -5.70 9.95 -24.29
C TYR A 118 -4.43 10.14 -23.45
N PHE A 119 -3.53 9.15 -23.42
CA PHE A 119 -2.27 9.26 -22.64
C PHE A 119 -1.35 10.34 -23.21
N THR A 120 -1.34 10.55 -24.53
CA THR A 120 -0.62 11.67 -25.14
C THR A 120 -1.09 13.01 -24.58
N SER A 121 -2.39 13.17 -24.39
CA SER A 121 -2.96 14.39 -23.81
C SER A 121 -2.56 14.57 -22.33
N VAL A 122 -2.56 13.46 -21.55
CA VAL A 122 -2.15 13.45 -20.14
C VAL A 122 -0.68 13.82 -20.00
N VAL A 123 0.20 13.16 -20.79
CA VAL A 123 1.65 13.43 -20.74
C VAL A 123 1.95 14.87 -21.13
N LYS A 124 1.38 15.40 -22.20
CA LYS A 124 1.52 16.80 -22.61
C LYS A 124 1.12 17.78 -21.51
N LYS A 125 0.09 17.44 -20.75
CA LYS A 125 -0.45 18.31 -19.70
C LYS A 125 0.45 18.35 -18.46
N TYR A 126 1.04 17.21 -18.07
CA TYR A 126 1.69 17.08 -16.76
C TYR A 126 3.21 16.92 -16.80
N LYS A 127 3.83 16.76 -17.97
CA LYS A 127 5.27 16.53 -18.14
C LYS A 127 6.18 17.60 -17.48
N ASP A 128 5.69 18.82 -17.35
CA ASP A 128 6.45 19.92 -16.77
C ASP A 128 6.16 20.11 -15.26
N HIS A 129 5.37 19.22 -14.65
CA HIS A 129 5.03 19.34 -13.24
C HIS A 129 6.21 18.95 -12.34
N PRO A 130 6.61 19.82 -11.34
CA PRO A 130 7.83 19.60 -10.55
C PRO A 130 7.78 18.37 -9.64
N ALA A 131 6.60 17.84 -9.32
CA ALA A 131 6.49 16.60 -8.54
C ALA A 131 6.62 15.33 -9.40
N LEU A 132 6.57 15.42 -10.72
CA LEU A 132 6.68 14.23 -11.56
C LEU A 132 8.05 13.58 -11.40
N LEU A 133 8.08 12.27 -11.19
CA LEU A 133 9.30 11.48 -11.10
C LEU A 133 9.47 10.58 -12.31
N MET A 134 8.43 9.87 -12.70
CA MET A 134 8.42 8.95 -13.84
C MET A 134 7.00 8.60 -14.26
N TRP A 135 6.86 8.05 -15.46
CA TRP A 135 5.62 7.54 -16.01
C TRP A 135 5.52 6.02 -15.83
N SER A 136 4.48 5.58 -15.12
CA SER A 136 4.20 4.15 -14.91
C SER A 136 3.12 3.69 -15.89
N ILE A 137 3.50 2.92 -16.89
CA ILE A 137 2.66 2.49 -18.01
C ILE A 137 2.02 1.15 -17.65
N GLY A 138 0.75 1.17 -17.30
CA GLY A 138 0.01 0.00 -16.83
C GLY A 138 0.33 -0.39 -15.39
N ASN A 139 -0.53 -1.22 -14.82
CA ASN A 139 -0.34 -1.91 -13.54
C ASN A 139 -0.90 -3.33 -13.69
N GLU A 140 -0.06 -4.35 -13.52
CA GLU A 140 -0.48 -5.76 -13.59
C GLU A 140 -1.31 -6.10 -14.84
N VAL A 141 -0.93 -5.55 -15.99
CA VAL A 141 -1.59 -5.85 -17.28
C VAL A 141 -1.39 -7.29 -17.71
N ASP A 142 -0.44 -7.96 -17.09
CA ASP A 142 -0.09 -9.38 -17.19
C ASP A 142 -1.00 -10.29 -16.35
N LEU A 143 -1.75 -9.74 -15.41
CA LEU A 143 -2.60 -10.55 -14.53
C LEU A 143 -3.78 -11.16 -15.30
N PHE A 144 -3.74 -12.49 -15.49
CA PHE A 144 -4.74 -13.27 -16.24
C PHE A 144 -4.90 -12.84 -17.72
N TYR A 145 -3.84 -12.32 -18.33
CA TYR A 145 -3.85 -12.01 -19.75
C TYR A 145 -3.57 -13.25 -20.61
N SER A 146 -3.97 -13.18 -21.87
CA SER A 146 -3.68 -14.23 -22.87
C SER A 146 -3.09 -13.63 -24.16
N ASN A 147 -3.29 -12.35 -24.40
CA ASN A 147 -2.85 -11.64 -25.61
C ASN A 147 -1.58 -10.81 -25.33
N THR A 148 -0.44 -11.31 -25.83
CA THR A 148 0.88 -10.61 -25.66
C THR A 148 0.97 -9.28 -26.38
N LYS A 149 0.02 -8.89 -27.22
CA LYS A 149 -0.03 -7.56 -27.84
C LYS A 149 -0.18 -6.42 -26.81
N VAL A 150 -0.51 -6.73 -25.57
CA VAL A 150 -0.45 -5.74 -24.48
C VAL A 150 0.94 -5.08 -24.41
N TRP A 151 2.02 -5.85 -24.66
CA TRP A 151 3.38 -5.32 -24.61
C TRP A 151 3.71 -4.42 -25.81
N ASP A 152 3.11 -4.66 -26.97
CA ASP A 152 3.20 -3.73 -28.12
C ASP A 152 2.49 -2.39 -27.79
N VAL A 153 1.34 -2.44 -27.11
CA VAL A 153 0.65 -1.24 -26.63
C VAL A 153 1.47 -0.49 -25.58
N VAL A 154 2.09 -1.20 -24.65
CA VAL A 154 3.02 -0.60 -23.66
C VAL A 154 4.19 0.07 -24.37
N GLN A 155 4.75 -0.57 -25.42
CA GLN A 155 5.82 0.00 -26.26
C GLN A 155 5.40 1.29 -26.95
N ASP A 156 4.23 1.30 -27.58
CA ASP A 156 3.73 2.49 -28.28
C ASP A 156 3.55 3.67 -27.32
N ILE A 157 3.10 3.39 -26.08
CA ILE A 157 2.94 4.41 -25.04
C ILE A 157 4.34 4.88 -24.57
N ALA A 158 5.28 3.96 -24.30
CA ALA A 158 6.63 4.31 -23.86
C ALA A 158 7.34 5.20 -24.89
N LYS A 159 7.27 4.83 -26.17
CA LYS A 159 7.80 5.62 -27.28
C LYS A 159 7.16 7.01 -27.34
N MET A 160 5.84 7.10 -27.25
CA MET A 160 5.11 8.38 -27.20
C MET A 160 5.57 9.23 -26.02
N VAL A 161 5.77 8.63 -24.84
CA VAL A 161 6.27 9.35 -23.66
C VAL A 161 7.62 9.93 -23.93
N HIS A 162 8.60 9.18 -24.44
CA HIS A 162 9.95 9.68 -24.76
C HIS A 162 9.94 10.80 -25.81
N GLU A 163 9.02 10.74 -26.80
CA GLU A 163 8.87 11.79 -27.83
C GLU A 163 8.28 13.08 -27.25
N VAL A 164 7.37 12.98 -26.27
CA VAL A 164 6.64 14.14 -25.71
C VAL A 164 7.35 14.69 -24.46
N ASP A 165 7.93 13.81 -23.64
CA ASP A 165 8.60 14.12 -22.38
C ASP A 165 9.98 13.46 -22.29
N PRO A 166 11.01 14.11 -22.79
CA PRO A 166 12.39 13.59 -22.70
C PRO A 166 13.04 13.75 -21.32
N ASN A 167 12.31 14.26 -20.32
CA ASN A 167 12.84 14.56 -19.00
C ASN A 167 12.56 13.49 -17.95
N HIS A 168 11.61 12.57 -18.21
CA HIS A 168 11.20 11.59 -17.22
C HIS A 168 11.22 10.17 -17.81
N PRO A 169 11.78 9.19 -17.07
CA PRO A 169 11.81 7.80 -17.52
C PRO A 169 10.45 7.13 -17.47
N THR A 170 10.36 5.99 -18.17
CA THR A 170 9.19 5.12 -18.22
C THR A 170 9.42 3.85 -17.42
N THR A 171 8.35 3.32 -16.85
CA THR A 171 8.31 1.98 -16.25
C THR A 171 6.99 1.28 -16.58
N THR A 172 6.99 -0.06 -16.54
CA THR A 172 5.77 -0.87 -16.51
C THR A 172 5.79 -1.75 -15.27
N VAL A 173 4.62 -2.12 -14.75
CA VAL A 173 4.48 -2.84 -13.49
C VAL A 173 3.80 -4.19 -13.71
N THR A 174 4.46 -5.28 -13.32
CA THR A 174 3.95 -6.65 -13.43
C THR A 174 3.44 -7.20 -12.09
N ALA A 175 2.52 -8.16 -12.16
CA ALA A 175 2.00 -8.94 -11.03
C ALA A 175 2.98 -10.06 -10.65
N GLY A 176 3.94 -9.76 -9.79
CA GLY A 176 5.05 -10.66 -9.52
C GLY A 176 6.13 -10.57 -10.61
N LEU A 177 7.03 -11.55 -10.62
CA LEU A 177 8.10 -11.63 -11.61
C LEU A 177 8.13 -13.02 -12.25
N ASP A 178 7.73 -13.10 -13.52
CA ASP A 178 7.89 -14.28 -14.37
C ASP A 178 9.03 -14.03 -15.37
N PRO A 179 10.05 -14.92 -15.45
CA PRO A 179 11.13 -14.81 -16.43
C PRO A 179 10.67 -14.77 -17.90
N VAL A 180 9.51 -15.36 -18.21
CA VAL A 180 8.93 -15.30 -19.57
C VAL A 180 8.45 -13.89 -19.86
N GLU A 181 7.78 -13.25 -18.91
CA GLU A 181 7.27 -11.89 -19.06
C GLU A 181 8.39 -10.86 -19.14
N VAL A 182 9.44 -11.01 -18.33
CA VAL A 182 10.63 -10.16 -18.44
C VAL A 182 11.19 -10.17 -19.86
N LYS A 183 11.27 -11.36 -20.49
CA LYS A 183 11.71 -11.51 -21.88
C LYS A 183 10.75 -10.86 -22.88
N LEU A 184 9.45 -11.02 -22.67
CA LEU A 184 8.43 -10.38 -23.51
C LEU A 184 8.55 -8.85 -23.45
N VAL A 185 8.66 -8.28 -22.24
CA VAL A 185 8.88 -6.83 -22.08
C VAL A 185 10.17 -6.39 -22.78
N GLN A 186 11.29 -7.12 -22.62
CA GLN A 186 12.54 -6.78 -23.30
C GLN A 186 12.44 -6.80 -24.83
N GLN A 187 11.63 -7.72 -25.38
CA GLN A 187 11.50 -7.91 -26.82
C GLN A 187 10.46 -7.01 -27.46
N GLN A 188 9.33 -6.82 -26.81
CA GLN A 188 8.16 -6.12 -27.35
C GLN A 188 8.04 -4.67 -26.83
N ALA A 189 8.58 -4.37 -25.64
CA ALA A 189 8.58 -3.03 -25.07
C ALA A 189 9.97 -2.52 -24.67
N PRO A 190 10.95 -2.49 -25.62
CA PRO A 190 12.35 -2.12 -25.33
C PRO A 190 12.54 -0.68 -24.85
N ASP A 191 11.59 0.22 -25.11
CA ASP A 191 11.62 1.61 -24.66
C ASP A 191 11.20 1.77 -23.16
N ILE A 192 10.91 0.68 -22.46
CA ILE A 192 10.79 0.71 -21.01
C ILE A 192 12.17 0.85 -20.38
N ASP A 193 12.36 1.92 -19.58
CA ASP A 193 13.63 2.23 -18.92
C ASP A 193 13.83 1.42 -17.64
N ILE A 194 12.77 1.21 -16.86
CA ILE A 194 12.78 0.57 -15.54
C ILE A 194 11.75 -0.55 -15.53
N TYR A 195 12.09 -1.69 -14.97
CA TYR A 195 11.13 -2.76 -14.68
C TYR A 195 10.58 -2.60 -13.28
N SER A 196 9.27 -2.57 -13.11
CA SER A 196 8.64 -2.48 -11.80
C SER A 196 7.84 -3.74 -11.47
N ILE A 197 7.85 -4.13 -10.20
CA ILE A 197 7.31 -5.43 -9.75
C ILE A 197 6.41 -5.20 -8.54
N ASN A 198 5.18 -5.68 -8.59
CA ASN A 198 4.34 -5.85 -7.41
C ASN A 198 4.63 -7.24 -6.83
N THR A 199 5.11 -7.32 -5.58
CA THR A 199 5.47 -8.59 -4.96
C THR A 199 5.32 -8.54 -3.46
N TYR A 200 4.83 -9.59 -2.85
CA TYR A 200 4.52 -9.65 -1.42
C TYR A 200 5.37 -10.71 -0.72
N GLY A 201 4.95 -11.96 -0.63
CA GLY A 201 5.73 -13.04 0.00
C GLY A 201 7.05 -13.34 -0.68
N GLU A 202 7.13 -13.11 -1.99
CA GLU A 202 8.30 -13.43 -2.81
C GLU A 202 9.35 -12.29 -2.90
N VAL A 203 9.16 -11.17 -2.20
CA VAL A 203 10.05 -10.00 -2.33
C VAL A 203 11.53 -10.34 -2.10
N CYS A 204 11.83 -11.31 -1.24
CA CYS A 204 13.21 -11.66 -0.90
C CYS A 204 13.95 -12.44 -1.99
N ILE A 205 13.25 -13.03 -2.96
CA ILE A 205 13.87 -13.74 -4.08
C ILE A 205 13.95 -12.90 -5.36
N ILE A 206 13.32 -11.72 -5.39
CA ILE A 206 13.27 -10.85 -6.58
C ILE A 206 14.67 -10.48 -7.08
N LYS A 207 15.60 -10.19 -6.16
CA LYS A 207 16.99 -9.88 -6.51
C LYS A 207 17.62 -10.94 -7.42
N ASP A 208 17.42 -12.20 -7.13
CA ASP A 208 17.99 -13.33 -7.89
C ASP A 208 17.15 -13.65 -9.13
N LEU A 209 15.82 -13.57 -9.00
CA LEU A 209 14.91 -13.82 -10.12
C LEU A 209 15.09 -12.81 -11.26
N ILE A 210 15.18 -11.52 -10.98
CA ILE A 210 15.32 -10.48 -12.00
C ILE A 210 16.63 -10.65 -12.81
N ARG A 211 17.69 -11.10 -12.13
CA ARG A 211 18.99 -11.41 -12.78
C ARG A 211 18.90 -12.68 -13.62
N THR A 212 18.28 -13.72 -13.09
CA THR A 212 18.07 -14.99 -13.80
C THR A 212 17.17 -14.80 -15.03
N ALA A 213 16.19 -13.91 -14.95
CA ALA A 213 15.34 -13.52 -16.07
C ALA A 213 16.08 -12.72 -17.16
N GLY A 214 17.27 -12.21 -16.84
CA GLY A 214 18.14 -11.50 -17.80
C GLY A 214 17.82 -10.01 -17.95
N TRP A 215 17.10 -9.40 -16.97
CA TRP A 215 16.91 -7.95 -16.97
C TRP A 215 18.20 -7.23 -16.59
N GLU A 216 18.72 -6.42 -17.49
CA GLU A 216 20.03 -5.77 -17.32
C GLU A 216 19.96 -4.35 -16.77
N LYS A 217 18.80 -3.68 -16.87
CA LYS A 217 18.59 -2.30 -16.39
C LYS A 217 18.16 -2.27 -14.91
N ALA A 218 17.84 -1.07 -14.41
CA ALA A 218 17.29 -0.84 -13.08
C ALA A 218 15.90 -1.47 -12.89
N TYR A 219 15.55 -1.77 -11.63
CA TYR A 219 14.18 -2.15 -11.27
C TYR A 219 13.71 -1.47 -9.97
N ILE A 220 12.40 -1.46 -9.78
CA ILE A 220 11.71 -0.95 -8.59
C ILE A 220 10.79 -2.03 -8.04
N VAL A 221 10.74 -2.19 -6.72
CA VAL A 221 9.67 -2.94 -6.06
C VAL A 221 8.49 -1.99 -5.88
N ALA A 222 7.51 -2.06 -6.81
CA ALA A 222 6.47 -1.05 -6.96
C ALA A 222 5.28 -1.22 -6.00
N GLU A 223 5.06 -2.43 -5.51
CA GLU A 223 4.19 -2.74 -4.37
C GLU A 223 4.82 -3.84 -3.55
N TRP A 224 4.89 -3.64 -2.23
CA TRP A 224 5.30 -4.67 -1.29
C TRP A 224 4.64 -4.44 0.07
N GLY A 225 4.40 -5.54 0.77
CA GLY A 225 3.62 -5.46 1.99
C GLY A 225 3.71 -6.74 2.81
N PRO A 226 2.64 -7.14 3.53
CA PRO A 226 2.54 -8.44 4.20
C PRO A 226 2.40 -9.56 3.15
N ASP A 227 2.28 -10.80 3.59
CA ASP A 227 1.94 -11.88 2.66
C ASP A 227 0.58 -11.62 2.01
N GLY A 228 0.46 -11.90 0.71
CA GLY A 228 -0.79 -11.84 -0.01
C GLY A 228 -1.81 -12.86 0.55
N HIS A 229 -3.09 -12.56 0.48
CA HIS A 229 -4.13 -13.48 0.97
C HIS A 229 -4.17 -14.81 0.21
N TRP A 230 -3.50 -14.89 -0.94
CA TRP A 230 -3.29 -16.11 -1.73
C TRP A 230 -2.06 -16.91 -1.30
N GLU A 231 -1.12 -16.30 -0.57
CA GLU A 231 0.15 -16.90 -0.14
C GLU A 231 0.09 -17.54 1.26
N VAL A 232 -0.94 -17.21 2.04
CA VAL A 232 -1.07 -17.69 3.42
C VAL A 232 -1.85 -19.00 3.55
N ALA A 233 -1.68 -19.66 4.70
CA ALA A 233 -2.52 -20.82 5.06
C ALA A 233 -4.01 -20.45 5.09
N LYS A 234 -4.86 -21.40 4.71
CA LYS A 234 -6.32 -21.26 4.73
C LYS A 234 -6.94 -22.27 5.69
N THR A 235 -8.01 -21.88 6.33
CA THR A 235 -8.87 -22.79 7.09
C THR A 235 -9.57 -23.80 6.18
N ARG A 236 -10.18 -24.84 6.75
CA ARG A 236 -10.95 -25.84 5.98
C ARG A 236 -12.14 -25.27 5.22
N TRP A 237 -12.65 -24.12 5.62
CA TRP A 237 -13.69 -23.37 4.89
C TRP A 237 -13.10 -22.26 3.99
N SER A 238 -11.82 -22.40 3.65
CA SER A 238 -11.09 -21.55 2.69
C SER A 238 -10.85 -20.09 3.10
N SER A 239 -11.04 -19.74 4.38
CA SER A 239 -10.70 -18.40 4.88
C SER A 239 -9.18 -18.25 5.06
N PRO A 240 -8.53 -17.26 4.45
CA PRO A 240 -7.09 -17.04 4.61
C PRO A 240 -6.79 -16.53 6.03
N VAL A 241 -5.67 -16.97 6.61
CA VAL A 241 -5.24 -16.61 7.96
C VAL A 241 -4.39 -15.34 7.90
N GLU A 242 -4.95 -14.23 8.37
CA GLU A 242 -4.29 -12.92 8.34
C GLU A 242 -3.25 -12.78 9.45
N GLN A 243 -2.13 -12.12 9.14
CA GLN A 243 -1.14 -11.69 10.12
C GLN A 243 -1.71 -10.63 11.06
N THR A 244 -1.29 -10.61 12.33
CA THR A 244 -1.56 -9.47 13.22
C THR A 244 -0.83 -8.23 12.73
N SER A 245 -1.22 -7.03 13.19
CA SER A 245 -0.50 -5.80 12.84
C SER A 245 0.97 -5.84 13.25
N HIS A 246 1.30 -6.52 14.35
CA HIS A 246 2.69 -6.73 14.78
C HIS A 246 3.47 -7.66 13.85
N GLU A 247 2.89 -8.81 13.48
CA GLU A 247 3.53 -9.74 12.52
C GLU A 247 3.75 -9.06 11.16
N LYS A 248 2.80 -8.22 10.71
CA LYS A 248 2.97 -7.41 9.51
C LYS A 248 4.14 -6.44 9.66
N ALA A 249 4.24 -5.70 10.77
CA ALA A 249 5.33 -4.76 11.01
C ALA A 249 6.70 -5.44 10.96
N LEU A 250 6.83 -6.64 11.52
CA LEU A 250 8.03 -7.45 11.42
C LEU A 250 8.32 -7.88 9.97
N SER A 251 7.31 -8.28 9.21
CA SER A 251 7.45 -8.63 7.78
C SER A 251 7.92 -7.43 6.95
N TYR A 252 7.35 -6.25 7.16
CA TYR A 252 7.82 -5.03 6.48
C TYR A 252 9.26 -4.68 6.83
N SER A 253 9.64 -4.79 8.10
CA SER A 253 11.00 -4.52 8.55
C SER A 253 12.01 -5.45 7.91
N SER A 254 11.79 -6.77 7.95
CA SER A 254 12.70 -7.75 7.37
C SER A 254 12.78 -7.61 5.85
N ARG A 255 11.64 -7.47 5.15
CA ARG A 255 11.60 -7.31 3.70
C ARG A 255 12.35 -6.09 3.21
N TYR A 256 12.19 -4.97 3.91
CA TYR A 256 12.94 -3.76 3.55
C TYR A 256 14.43 -3.89 3.81
N ASN A 257 14.80 -4.26 5.04
CA ASN A 257 16.21 -4.25 5.47
C ASN A 257 17.04 -5.41 4.90
N ASP A 258 16.43 -6.59 4.76
CA ASP A 258 17.17 -7.80 4.39
C ASP A 258 17.05 -8.15 2.90
N CYS A 259 16.01 -7.63 2.20
CA CYS A 259 15.72 -8.05 0.83
C CYS A 259 15.80 -6.89 -0.18
N ILE A 260 15.18 -5.72 0.11
CA ILE A 260 15.11 -4.59 -0.83
C ILE A 260 16.39 -3.74 -0.75
N LEU A 261 16.69 -3.22 0.43
CA LEU A 261 17.81 -2.28 0.64
C LEU A 261 19.19 -2.86 0.26
N PRO A 262 19.48 -4.17 0.46
CA PRO A 262 20.78 -4.73 0.10
C PRO A 262 21.05 -4.88 -1.40
N ASP A 263 20.05 -4.72 -2.27
CA ASP A 263 20.30 -4.75 -3.71
C ASP A 263 20.68 -3.35 -4.25
N THR A 264 21.88 -2.91 -3.94
CA THR A 264 22.41 -1.62 -4.38
C THR A 264 22.87 -1.60 -5.85
N GLU A 265 22.88 -2.75 -6.52
CA GLU A 265 23.29 -2.85 -7.91
C GLU A 265 22.21 -2.43 -8.90
N LYS A 266 20.97 -2.89 -8.70
CA LYS A 266 19.87 -2.69 -9.66
C LYS A 266 18.59 -2.12 -9.05
N CYS A 267 18.33 -2.29 -7.74
CA CYS A 267 17.15 -1.77 -7.10
C CYS A 267 17.29 -0.29 -6.76
N ILE A 268 16.51 0.56 -7.45
CA ILE A 268 16.57 2.03 -7.25
C ILE A 268 15.52 2.54 -6.28
N GLY A 269 14.83 1.66 -5.58
CA GLY A 269 13.89 1.96 -4.51
C GLY A 269 12.62 1.14 -4.54
N SER A 270 11.68 1.53 -3.69
CA SER A 270 10.43 0.75 -3.52
C SER A 270 9.27 1.60 -3.04
N TYR A 271 8.04 1.07 -3.18
CA TYR A 271 6.80 1.67 -2.70
C TYR A 271 6.07 0.69 -1.79
N VAL A 272 5.89 1.05 -0.51
CA VAL A 272 5.09 0.27 0.43
C VAL A 272 3.61 0.29 0.02
N PHE A 273 2.93 -0.84 0.16
CA PHE A 273 1.51 -0.96 -0.16
C PHE A 273 0.71 -1.39 1.08
N LEU A 274 -0.37 -0.76 1.48
CA LEU A 274 -1.01 0.42 0.87
C LEU A 274 -0.94 1.60 1.86
N TRP A 275 -0.46 2.76 1.44
CA TRP A 275 -0.45 3.99 2.25
C TRP A 275 -1.85 4.61 2.23
N GLY A 276 -2.75 3.99 2.96
CA GLY A 276 -4.17 4.27 3.00
C GLY A 276 -4.93 3.14 3.64
N GLN A 277 -6.18 2.97 3.25
CA GLN A 277 -7.08 1.91 3.71
C GLN A 277 -7.83 1.31 2.51
N LYS A 278 -8.06 0.01 2.54
CA LYS A 278 -8.76 -0.73 1.50
C LYS A 278 -9.37 -2.00 2.07
N GLN A 279 -10.59 -2.35 1.60
CA GLN A 279 -11.14 -3.68 1.76
C GLN A 279 -10.54 -4.58 0.67
N GLU A 280 -9.81 -5.62 1.08
CA GLU A 280 -9.35 -6.70 0.23
C GLU A 280 -9.24 -7.95 1.10
N THR A 281 -10.14 -8.90 0.93
CA THR A 281 -10.38 -10.03 1.84
C THR A 281 -10.83 -9.56 3.23
N THR A 282 -10.08 -8.67 3.86
CA THR A 282 -10.45 -7.95 5.09
C THR A 282 -10.14 -6.46 4.95
N ALA A 283 -10.73 -5.63 5.80
CA ALA A 283 -10.45 -4.20 5.86
C ALA A 283 -9.06 -3.88 6.47
N THR A 284 -8.35 -4.89 6.94
CA THR A 284 -7.05 -4.74 7.61
C THR A 284 -5.89 -5.38 6.86
N TRP A 285 -6.13 -6.02 5.70
CA TRP A 285 -5.09 -6.82 5.03
C TRP A 285 -3.87 -6.00 4.62
N TYR A 286 -4.06 -4.96 3.82
CA TYR A 286 -2.98 -4.14 3.26
C TYR A 286 -2.93 -2.72 3.80
N GLY A 287 -4.06 -2.18 4.30
CA GLY A 287 -4.13 -0.80 4.75
C GLY A 287 -3.21 -0.51 5.93
N LEU A 288 -2.34 0.50 5.79
CA LEU A 288 -1.46 0.96 6.85
C LEU A 288 -2.16 1.94 7.81
N PHE A 289 -3.35 2.39 7.44
CA PHE A 289 -4.23 3.23 8.25
C PHE A 289 -5.58 2.58 8.47
N SER A 290 -6.23 2.88 9.58
CA SER A 290 -7.63 2.53 9.79
C SER A 290 -8.56 3.44 8.97
N MET A 291 -9.85 3.06 8.87
CA MET A 291 -10.90 3.92 8.27
C MET A 291 -10.99 5.32 8.91
N LYS A 292 -10.43 5.51 10.10
CA LYS A 292 -10.40 6.79 10.81
C LYS A 292 -9.08 7.54 10.67
N GLY A 293 -8.16 7.04 9.85
CA GLY A 293 -6.85 7.62 9.64
C GLY A 293 -5.82 7.29 10.73
N GLN A 294 -6.09 6.35 11.63
CA GLN A 294 -5.15 5.95 12.67
C GLN A 294 -4.04 5.09 12.05
N SER A 295 -2.78 5.43 12.32
CA SER A 295 -1.62 4.73 11.80
C SER A 295 -1.31 3.44 12.56
N THR A 296 -0.84 2.42 11.83
CA THR A 296 -0.45 1.12 12.40
C THR A 296 1.03 1.06 12.74
N GLU A 297 1.43 0.03 13.51
CA GLU A 297 2.82 -0.26 13.86
C GLU A 297 3.74 -0.43 12.63
N VAL A 298 3.20 -0.83 11.48
CA VAL A 298 3.95 -0.92 10.21
C VAL A 298 4.61 0.41 9.86
N ILE A 299 3.89 1.54 10.02
CA ILE A 299 4.43 2.87 9.71
C ILE A 299 5.65 3.20 10.59
N ASP A 300 5.64 2.80 11.87
CA ASP A 300 6.77 3.01 12.77
C ASP A 300 8.02 2.23 12.32
N TYR A 301 7.83 0.98 11.86
CA TYR A 301 8.91 0.15 11.32
C TYR A 301 9.43 0.66 9.97
N VAL A 302 8.55 1.13 9.10
CA VAL A 302 8.92 1.77 7.82
C VAL A 302 9.72 3.05 8.09
N ALA A 303 9.26 3.90 9.01
CA ALA A 303 9.98 5.11 9.42
C ALA A 303 11.37 4.79 9.97
N HIS A 304 11.48 3.76 10.80
CA HIS A 304 12.78 3.30 11.32
C HIS A 304 13.69 2.79 10.17
N GLY A 305 13.17 2.00 9.25
CA GLY A 305 13.94 1.51 8.09
C GLY A 305 14.44 2.64 7.18
N TRP A 306 13.62 3.68 6.98
CA TRP A 306 13.98 4.81 6.11
C TRP A 306 14.89 5.85 6.75
N THR A 307 14.79 6.05 8.07
CA THR A 307 15.47 7.15 8.78
C THR A 307 16.50 6.67 9.81
N GLY A 308 16.48 5.40 10.21
CA GLY A 308 17.25 4.86 11.33
C GLY A 308 16.74 5.29 12.71
N LYS A 309 15.56 5.94 12.79
CA LYS A 309 15.01 6.48 14.04
C LYS A 309 13.60 5.98 14.27
N TRP A 310 13.30 5.60 15.50
CA TRP A 310 11.94 5.31 15.92
C TRP A 310 11.14 6.57 16.17
N PRO A 311 9.83 6.60 15.85
CA PRO A 311 8.92 7.65 16.28
C PRO A 311 8.87 7.76 17.82
N THR A 312 8.59 8.97 18.33
CA THR A 312 8.50 9.21 19.78
C THR A 312 7.36 8.44 20.43
N ASN A 313 6.17 8.47 19.79
CA ASN A 313 5.03 7.62 20.12
C ASN A 313 4.96 6.48 19.12
N ARG A 314 4.97 5.25 19.59
CA ARG A 314 4.81 4.06 18.77
C ARG A 314 3.38 3.55 18.84
N ALA A 315 2.94 2.91 17.77
CA ALA A 315 1.64 2.25 17.78
C ALA A 315 1.64 1.08 18.77
N PRO A 316 0.48 0.76 19.35
CA PRO A 316 0.36 -0.45 20.15
C PRO A 316 0.82 -1.68 19.37
N SER A 317 1.52 -2.59 20.04
CA SER A 317 1.84 -3.91 19.51
C SER A 317 0.75 -4.91 19.89
N LEU A 318 0.22 -5.66 18.92
CA LEU A 318 -0.73 -6.73 19.16
C LEU A 318 -0.10 -8.07 18.78
N ASP A 319 0.40 -8.79 19.80
CA ASP A 319 1.20 -9.99 19.61
C ASP A 319 0.34 -11.21 19.27
N SER A 320 -0.81 -11.37 19.93
CA SER A 320 -1.66 -12.54 19.71
C SER A 320 -3.13 -12.33 20.03
N LEU A 321 -3.97 -13.11 19.32
CA LEU A 321 -5.40 -13.27 19.56
C LEU A 321 -5.70 -14.77 19.57
N SER A 322 -6.31 -15.26 20.65
CA SER A 322 -6.79 -16.65 20.76
C SER A 322 -8.29 -16.68 20.99
N LEU A 323 -8.96 -17.67 20.41
CA LEU A 323 -10.40 -17.88 20.54
C LEU A 323 -10.66 -19.28 21.10
N ASN A 324 -11.40 -19.38 22.21
CA ASN A 324 -11.70 -20.63 22.87
C ASN A 324 -10.43 -21.49 23.14
N ASN A 325 -9.32 -20.83 23.55
CA ASN A 325 -7.98 -21.38 23.75
C ASN A 325 -7.30 -21.96 22.49
N GLN A 326 -7.83 -21.69 21.31
CA GLN A 326 -7.23 -22.06 20.01
C GLN A 326 -6.58 -20.82 19.38
N GLN A 327 -5.52 -21.03 18.60
CA GLN A 327 -4.80 -19.97 17.92
C GLN A 327 -5.35 -19.75 16.51
N LYS A 328 -5.05 -18.59 15.91
CA LYS A 328 -5.31 -18.38 14.49
C LYS A 328 -4.53 -19.44 13.68
N GLY A 329 -5.10 -19.97 12.64
CA GLY A 329 -4.48 -21.07 11.89
C GLY A 329 -4.95 -22.47 12.33
N GLU A 330 -5.58 -22.58 13.49
CA GLU A 330 -6.37 -23.76 13.83
C GLU A 330 -7.77 -23.64 13.22
N ASP A 331 -8.38 -24.79 12.84
CA ASP A 331 -9.76 -24.82 12.37
C ASP A 331 -10.71 -24.72 13.55
N ILE A 332 -11.14 -23.51 13.89
CA ILE A 332 -11.99 -23.22 15.04
C ILE A 332 -13.44 -23.36 14.69
N TYR A 333 -14.11 -24.35 15.31
CA TYR A 333 -15.56 -24.59 15.15
C TYR A 333 -16.30 -24.19 16.42
N LEU A 334 -17.32 -23.38 16.27
CA LEU A 334 -18.22 -22.93 17.34
C LEU A 334 -19.64 -23.46 17.06
N ILE A 335 -20.45 -23.55 18.12
CA ILE A 335 -21.87 -23.88 18.02
C ILE A 335 -22.71 -22.60 18.03
N ALA A 336 -23.68 -22.53 17.14
CA ALA A 336 -24.58 -21.37 17.02
C ALA A 336 -25.19 -20.98 18.37
N GLU A 337 -25.22 -19.66 18.64
CA GLU A 337 -25.81 -19.04 19.84
C GLU A 337 -25.16 -19.40 21.18
N GLU A 338 -24.11 -20.21 21.22
CA GLU A 338 -23.32 -20.51 22.40
C GLU A 338 -22.39 -19.36 22.79
N MET A 339 -21.94 -19.34 24.05
CA MET A 339 -21.03 -18.32 24.59
C MET A 339 -19.60 -18.80 24.51
N TYR A 340 -18.73 -17.93 23.97
CA TYR A 340 -17.29 -18.17 23.82
C TYR A 340 -16.48 -16.97 24.31
N SER A 341 -15.20 -17.22 24.61
CA SER A 341 -14.28 -16.17 25.00
C SER A 341 -13.04 -16.14 24.10
N ALA A 342 -12.51 -14.94 23.90
CA ALA A 342 -11.23 -14.73 23.25
C ALA A 342 -10.31 -13.92 24.15
N ASN A 343 -9.01 -14.20 24.05
CA ASN A 343 -7.97 -13.51 24.81
C ASN A 343 -7.03 -12.79 23.83
N VAL A 344 -6.57 -11.60 24.25
CA VAL A 344 -5.72 -10.70 23.47
C VAL A 344 -4.47 -10.40 24.29
N PHE A 345 -3.30 -10.42 23.62
CA PHE A 345 -2.05 -9.91 24.17
C PHE A 345 -1.64 -8.70 23.35
N ALA A 346 -1.64 -7.54 23.98
CA ALA A 346 -1.19 -6.30 23.37
C ALA A 346 -0.43 -5.46 24.42
N SER A 347 0.54 -4.70 23.96
CA SER A 347 1.35 -3.79 24.74
C SER A 347 1.48 -2.44 24.05
N ASP A 348 1.91 -1.44 24.81
CA ASP A 348 2.10 -0.07 24.33
C ASP A 348 3.19 0.60 25.15
N ASP A 349 3.94 1.51 24.58
CA ASP A 349 5.05 2.20 25.26
C ASP A 349 4.56 3.13 26.38
N GLN A 350 3.29 3.59 26.32
CA GLN A 350 2.65 4.45 27.32
C GLN A 350 1.63 3.72 28.20
N ASN A 351 1.32 2.46 27.97
CA ASN A 351 0.35 1.62 28.68
C ASN A 351 -1.08 2.18 28.74
N LYS A 352 -1.49 3.01 27.79
CA LYS A 352 -2.82 3.68 27.74
C LYS A 352 -3.62 3.21 26.54
N ILE A 353 -3.95 1.94 26.49
CA ILE A 353 -4.64 1.32 25.37
C ILE A 353 -6.12 1.05 25.65
N LYS A 354 -6.93 1.13 24.58
CA LYS A 354 -8.36 0.85 24.57
C LYS A 354 -8.66 -0.26 23.59
N TYR A 355 -9.50 -1.19 23.99
CA TYR A 355 -9.88 -2.35 23.19
C TYR A 355 -11.28 -2.20 22.62
N SER A 356 -11.46 -2.54 21.35
CA SER A 356 -12.75 -2.70 20.72
C SER A 356 -12.80 -3.99 19.91
N TYR A 357 -13.99 -4.59 19.83
CA TYR A 357 -14.20 -5.90 19.22
C TYR A 357 -15.38 -5.85 18.27
N LYS A 358 -15.24 -6.53 17.13
CA LYS A 358 -16.32 -6.69 16.16
C LYS A 358 -16.31 -8.10 15.60
N ILE A 359 -17.49 -8.58 15.21
CA ILE A 359 -17.65 -9.85 14.49
C ILE A 359 -18.22 -9.49 13.11
N TYR A 360 -17.62 -10.08 12.08
CA TYR A 360 -18.07 -9.98 10.70
C TYR A 360 -18.29 -11.38 10.13
N PRO A 361 -19.24 -11.57 9.20
CA PRO A 361 -19.19 -12.72 8.32
C PRO A 361 -17.95 -12.66 7.45
N GLU A 362 -17.48 -13.80 6.94
CA GLU A 362 -16.41 -13.81 5.91
C GLU A 362 -16.86 -13.01 4.69
N SER A 363 -15.92 -12.34 4.05
CA SER A 363 -16.19 -11.64 2.80
C SER A 363 -16.53 -12.64 1.70
N VAL A 364 -17.62 -12.38 0.99
CA VAL A 364 -18.05 -13.15 -0.18
C VAL A 364 -17.80 -12.40 -1.49
N ASP A 365 -17.49 -11.10 -1.41
CA ASP A 365 -17.13 -10.27 -2.57
C ASP A 365 -15.59 -10.21 -2.67
N THR A 366 -14.98 -11.35 -2.96
CA THR A 366 -13.53 -11.45 -3.14
C THR A 366 -13.16 -11.30 -4.61
N LYS A 367 -12.16 -10.47 -4.89
CA LYS A 367 -11.69 -10.17 -6.25
C LYS A 367 -10.17 -10.34 -6.35
N SER A 368 -9.68 -10.29 -7.58
CA SER A 368 -8.24 -10.40 -7.87
C SER A 368 -7.68 -9.07 -8.36
N GLY A 369 -6.36 -8.89 -8.22
CA GLY A 369 -5.64 -7.73 -8.76
C GLY A 369 -6.07 -6.40 -8.15
N GLY A 370 -6.47 -6.43 -6.88
CA GLY A 370 -6.80 -5.22 -6.15
C GLY A 370 -8.11 -4.53 -6.57
N ASP A 371 -9.00 -5.19 -7.29
CA ASP A 371 -10.32 -4.64 -7.61
C ASP A 371 -11.14 -4.35 -6.34
N LEU A 372 -12.05 -3.38 -6.42
CA LEU A 372 -12.83 -2.94 -5.26
C LEU A 372 -13.74 -4.05 -4.72
N GLU A 373 -13.57 -4.38 -3.46
CA GLU A 373 -14.40 -5.31 -2.70
C GLU A 373 -15.33 -4.57 -1.74
N LYS A 374 -16.50 -5.14 -1.50
CA LYS A 374 -17.45 -4.61 -0.52
C LYS A 374 -17.15 -5.17 0.86
N GLU A 375 -16.96 -4.29 1.84
CA GLU A 375 -16.83 -4.70 3.25
C GLU A 375 -18.14 -5.35 3.73
N PRO A 376 -18.10 -6.55 4.36
CA PRO A 376 -19.26 -7.16 4.97
C PRO A 376 -19.73 -6.32 6.17
N PRO A 377 -21.05 -6.25 6.47
CA PRO A 377 -21.54 -5.51 7.62
C PRO A 377 -21.15 -6.18 8.94
N ALA A 378 -20.70 -5.38 9.90
CA ALA A 378 -20.47 -5.87 11.26
C ALA A 378 -21.78 -6.40 11.90
N MET A 379 -21.67 -7.46 12.70
CA MET A 379 -22.79 -8.08 13.40
C MET A 379 -22.97 -7.48 14.82
N PRO A 380 -23.90 -6.57 15.04
CA PRO A 380 -24.09 -5.94 16.33
C PRO A 380 -24.70 -6.90 17.37
N GLY A 381 -24.49 -6.61 18.65
CA GLY A 381 -25.16 -7.31 19.77
C GLY A 381 -24.58 -8.68 20.10
N LEU A 382 -23.58 -9.18 19.39
CA LEU A 382 -22.93 -10.45 19.72
C LEU A 382 -21.95 -10.32 20.89
N ILE A 383 -21.22 -9.23 20.99
CA ILE A 383 -20.31 -8.96 22.11
C ILE A 383 -21.12 -8.74 23.39
N LYS A 384 -20.86 -9.55 24.42
CA LYS A 384 -21.65 -9.55 25.69
C LYS A 384 -20.87 -8.92 26.84
N LYS A 385 -19.57 -9.19 26.91
CA LYS A 385 -18.71 -8.66 27.96
C LYS A 385 -17.31 -8.44 27.39
N LYS A 386 -16.66 -7.38 27.79
CA LYS A 386 -15.30 -7.04 27.40
C LYS A 386 -14.50 -6.51 28.57
N SER A 387 -13.24 -6.87 28.61
CA SER A 387 -12.21 -6.31 29.49
C SER A 387 -11.01 -5.88 28.65
N GLN A 388 -9.92 -5.46 29.29
CA GLN A 388 -8.73 -5.01 28.56
C GLN A 388 -8.15 -6.09 27.61
N ASN A 389 -8.11 -7.35 28.04
CA ASN A 389 -7.46 -8.43 27.30
C ASN A 389 -8.36 -9.63 27.03
N GLN A 390 -9.66 -9.50 27.26
CA GLN A 390 -10.62 -10.59 27.06
C GLN A 390 -11.96 -10.07 26.58
N VAL A 391 -12.60 -10.85 25.71
CA VAL A 391 -13.96 -10.63 25.26
C VAL A 391 -14.79 -11.91 25.40
N GLU A 392 -16.03 -11.76 25.85
CA GLU A 392 -17.05 -12.83 25.80
C GLU A 392 -18.10 -12.43 24.75
N PHE A 393 -18.42 -13.35 23.86
CA PHE A 393 -19.40 -13.11 22.82
C PHE A 393 -20.26 -14.34 22.58
N ARG A 394 -21.44 -14.09 22.01
CA ARG A 394 -22.33 -15.14 21.53
C ARG A 394 -22.00 -15.44 20.08
N ALA A 395 -21.81 -16.70 19.73
CA ALA A 395 -21.62 -17.10 18.34
C ALA A 395 -22.84 -16.70 17.49
N PRO A 396 -22.65 -16.32 16.23
CA PRO A 396 -23.73 -16.07 15.29
C PRO A 396 -24.75 -17.23 15.25
N LYS A 397 -25.98 -16.93 14.85
CA LYS A 397 -27.05 -17.92 14.76
C LYS A 397 -26.92 -18.78 13.51
N GLU A 398 -26.58 -18.17 12.40
CA GLU A 398 -26.53 -18.83 11.10
C GLU A 398 -25.22 -19.61 10.94
N GLU A 399 -25.31 -20.78 10.28
CA GLU A 399 -24.12 -21.56 9.89
C GLU A 399 -23.26 -20.78 8.91
N GLY A 400 -21.93 -20.84 9.08
CA GLY A 400 -21.00 -20.19 8.13
C GLY A 400 -19.68 -19.77 8.74
N GLY A 401 -18.84 -19.15 7.90
CA GLY A 401 -17.56 -18.57 8.28
C GLY A 401 -17.71 -17.15 8.80
N TYR A 402 -16.95 -16.82 9.83
CA TYR A 402 -16.94 -15.52 10.49
C TYR A 402 -15.53 -15.17 10.94
N ARG A 403 -15.30 -13.87 11.25
CA ARG A 403 -14.09 -13.38 11.91
C ARG A 403 -14.41 -12.55 13.14
N LEU A 404 -13.68 -12.80 14.22
CA LEU A 404 -13.60 -11.90 15.36
C LEU A 404 -12.42 -10.97 15.16
N PHE A 405 -12.68 -9.67 15.07
CA PHE A 405 -11.67 -8.62 15.03
C PHE A 405 -11.48 -8.00 16.40
N VAL A 406 -10.24 -7.70 16.73
CA VAL A 406 -9.87 -6.85 17.85
C VAL A 406 -9.07 -5.66 17.30
N TYR A 407 -9.40 -4.48 17.82
CA TYR A 407 -8.69 -3.24 17.57
C TYR A 407 -8.22 -2.68 18.90
N VAL A 408 -6.95 -2.32 18.98
CA VAL A 408 -6.32 -1.74 20.15
C VAL A 408 -5.80 -0.36 19.76
N THR A 409 -6.26 0.67 20.43
CA THR A 409 -5.87 2.06 20.12
C THR A 409 -5.20 2.69 21.34
N ASP A 410 -4.20 3.52 21.09
CA ASP A 410 -3.63 4.43 22.07
C ASP A 410 -4.46 5.72 22.18
N ASN A 411 -3.92 6.76 22.84
CA ASN A 411 -4.56 8.09 22.95
C ASN A 411 -4.05 9.10 21.92
N GLU A 412 -3.14 8.69 21.00
CA GLU A 412 -2.44 9.54 20.05
C GLU A 412 -2.66 9.10 18.59
N ASP A 413 -3.88 8.64 18.29
CA ASP A 413 -4.35 8.24 16.95
C ASP A 413 -3.57 7.10 16.29
N LYS A 414 -3.04 6.15 17.11
CA LYS A 414 -2.43 4.94 16.60
C LYS A 414 -3.24 3.69 16.94
N ILE A 415 -3.08 2.63 16.13
CA ILE A 415 -3.92 1.43 16.19
C ILE A 415 -3.10 0.17 15.93
N ALA A 416 -3.43 -0.88 16.69
CA ALA A 416 -3.09 -2.26 16.36
C ALA A 416 -4.35 -3.08 16.12
N TYR A 417 -4.24 -4.14 15.35
CA TYR A 417 -5.36 -5.03 15.07
C TYR A 417 -4.92 -6.48 14.88
N ALA A 418 -5.87 -7.37 15.13
CA ALA A 418 -5.81 -8.76 14.74
C ALA A 418 -7.22 -9.27 14.44
N ASN A 419 -7.31 -10.33 13.66
CA ASN A 419 -8.54 -11.07 13.51
C ASN A 419 -8.26 -12.58 13.58
N ILE A 420 -9.32 -13.34 13.88
CA ILE A 420 -9.27 -14.80 13.96
C ILE A 420 -10.51 -15.36 13.28
N PRO A 421 -10.34 -16.18 12.24
CA PRO A 421 -11.45 -16.83 11.56
C PRO A 421 -12.01 -17.99 12.40
N PHE A 422 -13.33 -18.19 12.36
CA PHE A 422 -14.02 -19.32 12.96
C PHE A 422 -15.23 -19.72 12.13
N TYR A 423 -15.65 -20.97 12.24
CA TYR A 423 -16.84 -21.50 11.58
C TYR A 423 -17.92 -21.82 12.61
N VAL A 424 -19.15 -21.42 12.34
CA VAL A 424 -20.31 -21.73 13.18
C VAL A 424 -21.05 -22.92 12.62
N ASN A 425 -21.15 -23.99 13.43
CA ASN A 425 -22.00 -25.14 13.14
C ASN A 425 -23.40 -24.91 13.70
N PRO A 426 -24.44 -25.45 13.05
CA PRO A 426 -25.80 -25.37 13.57
C PRO A 426 -25.93 -26.11 14.92
N ARG A 427 -26.78 -25.59 15.79
CA ARG A 427 -27.12 -26.26 17.03
C ARG A 427 -27.99 -27.47 16.74
N LYS A 428 -27.57 -28.65 17.18
CA LYS A 428 -28.42 -29.85 17.07
C LYS A 428 -29.57 -29.77 18.05
N GLU A 429 -30.78 -30.16 17.64
CA GLU A 429 -31.95 -30.26 18.54
C GLU A 429 -31.60 -31.15 19.72
N GLY A 430 -31.95 -30.69 20.93
CA GLY A 430 -31.73 -31.43 22.19
C GLY A 430 -30.39 -31.22 22.88
N MET A 431 -29.45 -30.41 22.32
CA MET A 431 -28.24 -30.05 23.07
C MET A 431 -28.55 -29.08 24.22
N PRO A 432 -28.10 -29.36 25.47
CA PRO A 432 -28.23 -28.42 26.58
C PRO A 432 -27.38 -27.16 26.32
N GLN A 433 -27.78 -26.01 26.85
CA GLN A 433 -26.94 -24.81 26.77
C GLN A 433 -25.66 -25.02 27.56
N SER A 434 -24.50 -24.73 26.93
CA SER A 434 -23.23 -24.74 27.65
C SER A 434 -23.19 -23.62 28.65
N THR A 435 -22.84 -23.95 29.88
CA THR A 435 -22.57 -22.95 30.93
C THR A 435 -21.18 -22.38 30.67
N PRO A 436 -20.96 -21.05 30.70
CA PRO A 436 -19.64 -20.46 30.49
C PRO A 436 -18.60 -21.08 31.43
N VAL A 437 -17.55 -21.62 30.89
CA VAL A 437 -16.40 -22.12 31.67
C VAL A 437 -15.71 -20.92 32.32
N LYS A 438 -15.87 -20.80 33.66
CA LYS A 438 -15.10 -19.81 34.43
C LYS A 438 -13.62 -20.19 34.41
N LEU A 439 -12.85 -19.53 33.57
CA LEU A 439 -11.40 -19.66 33.57
C LEU A 439 -10.84 -19.09 34.89
N LYS A 440 -10.16 -19.92 35.66
CA LYS A 440 -9.37 -19.46 36.80
C LYS A 440 -8.13 -18.74 36.26
N THR A 441 -8.04 -17.45 36.52
CA THR A 441 -6.82 -16.66 36.27
C THR A 441 -5.65 -17.24 37.04
N ARG A 442 -4.69 -17.86 36.35
CA ARG A 442 -3.39 -18.24 36.92
C ARG A 442 -2.51 -16.99 36.85
N LYS A 443 -2.21 -16.37 37.99
CA LYS A 443 -1.18 -15.33 38.08
C LYS A 443 0.16 -16.00 37.73
N LEU A 444 0.73 -15.62 36.60
CA LEU A 444 2.14 -15.90 36.32
C LEU A 444 2.98 -14.97 37.18
N THR A 445 3.65 -15.50 38.19
CA THR A 445 4.73 -14.80 38.89
C THR A 445 5.97 -14.92 38.02
N VAL A 446 6.48 -13.80 37.56
CA VAL A 446 7.81 -13.70 36.93
C VAL A 446 8.82 -13.82 38.04
N PRO A 447 9.82 -14.73 37.97
CA PRO A 447 10.98 -14.71 38.89
C PRO A 447 11.80 -13.47 38.65
N GLN A 448 12.26 -12.84 39.74
CA GLN A 448 13.17 -11.69 39.73
C GLN A 448 14.51 -12.05 39.14
#